data_a538fddb7f4fc02cbcc2d695023ea326
#
_entry.id   a538fddb7f4fc02cbcc2d695023ea326
#
_cell.length_a   1.000
_cell.length_b   1.000
_cell.length_c   1.000
_cell.angle_alpha   90.00
_cell.angle_beta   90.00
_cell.angle_gamma   90.00
#
_symmetry.space_group_name_H-M   'P 1'
#
loop_
_entity.id
_entity.type
_entity.pdbx_description
1 polymer ?
#
loop_
_entity_poly.entity_id
_entity_poly.type
_entity_poly.pdbx_seq_one_letter_code
_entity_poly.pdbx_strand_id
1 'polypeptide(L)'
;KKTGVLPENGQIGLFAELSVLKVLLENNQEKISSIVTSWVGPKKQNQDFIFPNTQAIEVKCTTTNNQYEVKISNEYQLDSSGLDRLLMVVYQVKRHKIKEDSLFPSLPMIIKNIEELLKHDSDAKFEFEGLLLDVGYLAESEIEYIDFGFQIINGPEIYDVDSEFPKLSRTAIPNSIKKVEYNLNLQKQKVIGNNINEIINL
;
A
#
# COMPACT_ATOMS: atom_id res chain seq x y z
N LYS A 1 -15.93 15.95 15.05
CA LYS A 1 -15.83 14.56 15.52
C LYS A 1 -15.16 13.79 14.40
N LYS A 2 -13.96 13.24 14.59
CA LYS A 2 -13.45 12.17 13.74
C LYS A 2 -14.46 11.02 13.91
N THR A 3 -15.23 10.75 12.91
CA THR A 3 -15.94 9.47 12.80
C THR A 3 -14.82 8.42 12.77
N GLY A 4 -14.84 7.43 13.63
CA GLY A 4 -13.77 6.41 13.75
C GLY A 4 -13.62 5.51 12.51
N VAL A 5 -14.13 5.93 11.34
CA VAL A 5 -14.12 5.20 10.08
C VAL A 5 -13.28 5.93 9.05
N LEU A 6 -12.40 5.20 8.39
CA LEU A 6 -11.60 5.71 7.29
C LEU A 6 -12.49 6.18 6.11
N PRO A 7 -12.18 7.30 5.46
CA PRO A 7 -12.86 7.70 4.23
C PRO A 7 -12.64 6.66 3.12
N GLU A 8 -13.49 6.64 2.11
CA GLU A 8 -13.47 5.65 1.04
C GLU A 8 -12.09 5.46 0.40
N ASN A 9 -11.42 6.57 0.03
CA ASN A 9 -10.07 6.51 -0.53
C ASN A 9 -9.05 5.94 0.45
N GLY A 10 -9.21 6.22 1.75
CA GLY A 10 -8.36 5.63 2.80
C GLY A 10 -8.58 4.12 2.94
N GLN A 11 -9.83 3.67 2.81
CA GLN A 11 -10.16 2.23 2.81
C GLN A 11 -9.55 1.51 1.60
N ILE A 12 -9.64 2.10 0.41
CA ILE A 12 -9.06 1.54 -0.83
C ILE A 12 -7.53 1.48 -0.72
N GLY A 13 -6.88 2.56 -0.24
CA GLY A 13 -5.44 2.61 -0.02
C GLY A 13 -4.98 1.55 0.97
N LEU A 14 -5.61 1.50 2.15
CA LEU A 14 -5.31 0.48 3.17
C LEU A 14 -5.48 -0.94 2.65
N PHE A 15 -6.55 -1.22 1.89
CA PHE A 15 -6.76 -2.54 1.29
C PHE A 15 -5.61 -2.93 0.34
N ALA A 16 -5.11 -2.00 -0.46
CA ALA A 16 -3.99 -2.26 -1.37
C ALA A 16 -2.67 -2.49 -0.62
N GLU A 17 -2.36 -1.68 0.40
CA GLU A 17 -1.18 -1.88 1.25
C GLU A 17 -1.24 -3.24 1.97
N LEU A 18 -2.40 -3.59 2.56
CA LEU A 18 -2.62 -4.90 3.19
C LEU A 18 -2.52 -6.05 2.18
N SER A 19 -2.89 -5.84 0.92
CA SER A 19 -2.74 -6.85 -0.13
C SER A 19 -1.26 -7.11 -0.44
N VAL A 20 -0.42 -6.08 -0.48
CA VAL A 20 1.04 -6.23 -0.59
C VAL A 20 1.60 -6.94 0.64
N LEU A 21 1.26 -6.48 1.85
CA LEU A 21 1.72 -7.08 3.10
C LEU A 21 1.38 -8.57 3.17
N LYS A 22 0.14 -8.93 2.86
CA LYS A 22 -0.33 -10.32 2.85
C LYS A 22 0.50 -11.20 1.91
N VAL A 23 0.71 -10.74 0.67
CA VAL A 23 1.50 -11.49 -0.34
C VAL A 23 2.94 -11.69 0.13
N LEU A 24 3.57 -10.67 0.73
CA LEU A 24 4.92 -10.78 1.28
C LEU A 24 4.99 -11.79 2.43
N LEU A 25 4.03 -11.76 3.35
CA LEU A 25 3.96 -12.68 4.48
C LEU A 25 3.71 -14.13 4.05
N GLU A 26 2.84 -14.37 3.07
CA GLU A 26 2.53 -15.72 2.57
C GLU A 26 3.74 -16.42 1.97
N ASN A 27 4.67 -15.66 1.39
CA ASN A 27 5.80 -16.22 0.66
C ASN A 27 7.14 -16.16 1.43
N ASN A 28 7.19 -15.52 2.61
CA ASN A 28 8.42 -15.31 3.37
C ASN A 28 8.20 -15.55 4.87
N GLN A 29 7.77 -16.75 5.23
CA GLN A 29 7.38 -17.11 6.60
C GLN A 29 8.53 -17.00 7.61
N GLU A 30 9.78 -17.07 7.16
CA GLU A 30 10.97 -16.90 8.00
C GLU A 30 11.31 -15.43 8.30
N LYS A 31 10.64 -14.47 7.64
CA LYS A 31 10.91 -13.01 7.76
C LYS A 31 9.70 -12.21 8.25
N ILE A 32 8.73 -12.87 8.90
CA ILE A 32 7.46 -12.28 9.34
C ILE A 32 7.67 -10.95 10.08
N SER A 33 8.47 -10.94 11.12
CA SER A 33 8.71 -9.73 11.95
C SER A 33 9.31 -8.59 11.13
N SER A 34 10.30 -8.89 10.25
CA SER A 34 10.92 -7.90 9.37
C SER A 34 9.94 -7.33 8.35
N ILE A 35 9.05 -8.16 7.80
CA ILE A 35 8.04 -7.73 6.83
C ILE A 35 7.00 -6.83 7.50
N VAL A 36 6.50 -7.20 8.68
CA VAL A 36 5.52 -6.36 9.41
C VAL A 36 6.13 -5.00 9.76
N THR A 37 7.36 -4.98 10.30
CA THR A 37 8.04 -3.73 10.67
C THR A 37 8.42 -2.86 9.47
N SER A 38 8.53 -3.45 8.27
CA SER A 38 8.79 -2.70 7.03
C SER A 38 7.58 -1.89 6.56
N TRP A 39 6.34 -2.23 7.00
CA TRP A 39 5.15 -1.45 6.67
C TRP A 39 5.10 -0.17 7.51
N VAL A 40 5.66 0.89 6.97
CA VAL A 40 5.87 2.18 7.66
C VAL A 40 4.93 3.29 7.19
N GLY A 41 4.09 3.04 6.19
CA GLY A 41 3.04 3.96 5.74
C GLY A 41 2.14 4.47 6.88
N PRO A 42 1.66 3.62 7.81
CA PRO A 42 0.92 4.04 8.99
C PRO A 42 1.66 5.07 9.86
N LYS A 43 2.98 4.98 9.95
CA LYS A 43 3.86 5.91 10.67
C LYS A 43 4.16 7.20 9.90
N LYS A 44 3.47 7.42 8.75
CA LYS A 44 3.60 8.60 7.89
C LYS A 44 5.02 8.80 7.34
N GLN A 45 5.71 7.73 7.06
CA GLN A 45 6.95 7.75 6.30
C GLN A 45 6.68 8.13 4.83
N ASN A 46 7.75 8.36 4.06
CA ASN A 46 7.61 8.79 2.68
C ASN A 46 7.05 7.70 1.76
N GLN A 47 7.46 6.45 1.99
CA GLN A 47 7.00 5.26 1.29
C GLN A 47 6.17 4.38 2.22
N ASP A 48 5.36 3.48 1.65
CA ASP A 48 4.49 2.59 2.42
C ASP A 48 5.27 1.44 3.06
N PHE A 49 6.31 0.94 2.39
CA PHE A 49 7.21 -0.08 2.93
C PHE A 49 8.67 0.35 2.76
N ILE A 50 9.47 0.17 3.81
CA ILE A 50 10.94 0.37 3.77
C ILE A 50 11.59 -0.84 4.45
N PHE A 51 12.39 -1.58 3.69
CA PHE A 51 13.07 -2.79 4.17
C PHE A 51 14.49 -2.49 4.66
N PRO A 52 15.05 -3.32 5.57
CA PRO A 52 16.40 -3.12 6.12
C PRO A 52 17.51 -3.06 5.06
N ASN A 53 17.30 -3.70 3.91
CA ASN A 53 18.23 -3.71 2.78
C ASN A 53 18.07 -2.51 1.84
N THR A 54 17.55 -1.39 2.33
CA THR A 54 17.35 -0.13 1.57
C THR A 54 16.46 -0.24 0.32
N GLN A 55 15.65 -1.28 0.23
CA GLN A 55 14.58 -1.34 -0.76
C GLN A 55 13.28 -0.78 -0.18
N ALA A 56 12.48 -0.15 -1.03
CA ALA A 56 11.20 0.42 -0.62
C ALA A 56 10.10 0.15 -1.64
N ILE A 57 8.85 0.21 -1.17
CA ILE A 57 7.65 0.11 -2.00
C ILE A 57 6.72 1.28 -1.69
N GLU A 58 6.27 1.93 -2.73
CA GLU A 58 5.12 2.85 -2.72
C GLU A 58 3.93 2.14 -3.36
N VAL A 59 2.80 2.10 -2.67
CA VAL A 59 1.57 1.44 -3.14
C VAL A 59 0.60 2.50 -3.65
N LYS A 60 0.05 2.30 -4.83
CA LYS A 60 -0.93 3.20 -5.43
C LYS A 60 -2.16 2.44 -5.90
N CYS A 61 -3.30 3.15 -5.90
CA CYS A 61 -4.54 2.63 -6.45
C CYS A 61 -5.02 3.50 -7.60
N THR A 62 -5.52 2.85 -8.64
CA THR A 62 -6.30 3.48 -9.70
C THR A 62 -7.76 3.06 -9.61
N THR A 63 -8.65 3.83 -10.22
CA THR A 63 -10.08 3.51 -10.31
C THR A 63 -10.42 3.00 -11.71
N THR A 64 -11.61 2.44 -11.88
CA THR A 64 -12.10 1.96 -13.18
C THR A 64 -12.20 3.05 -14.24
N ASN A 65 -12.37 4.31 -13.83
CA ASN A 65 -12.51 5.45 -14.76
C ASN A 65 -11.16 6.04 -15.16
N ASN A 66 -10.08 5.79 -14.40
CA ASN A 66 -8.75 6.37 -14.58
C ASN A 66 -7.67 5.31 -14.33
N GLN A 67 -7.71 4.23 -15.11
CA GLN A 67 -6.86 3.05 -14.89
C GLN A 67 -5.35 3.29 -15.01
N TYR A 68 -4.93 4.37 -15.64
CA TYR A 68 -3.51 4.69 -15.84
C TYR A 68 -3.04 5.89 -15.02
N GLU A 69 -3.89 6.50 -14.22
CA GLU A 69 -3.53 7.71 -13.49
C GLU A 69 -3.44 7.42 -11.98
N VAL A 70 -2.29 7.73 -11.42
CA VAL A 70 -2.04 7.67 -9.98
C VAL A 70 -1.75 9.05 -9.43
N LYS A 71 -2.24 9.31 -8.23
CA LYS A 71 -1.99 10.55 -7.50
C LYS A 71 -0.73 10.42 -6.65
N ILE A 72 0.21 11.34 -6.83
CA ILE A 72 1.39 11.51 -5.98
C ILE A 72 1.11 12.68 -5.05
N SER A 73 1.01 12.40 -3.75
CA SER A 73 0.52 13.35 -2.73
C SER A 73 1.61 14.29 -2.19
N ASN A 74 2.88 13.94 -2.42
CA ASN A 74 4.03 14.79 -2.13
C ASN A 74 5.26 14.33 -2.91
N GLU A 75 6.26 15.20 -2.99
CA GLU A 75 7.50 14.98 -3.74
C GLU A 75 8.42 13.88 -3.18
N TYR A 76 8.18 13.43 -1.95
CA TYR A 76 9.03 12.42 -1.29
C TYR A 76 8.58 10.98 -1.57
N GLN A 77 7.33 10.77 -1.98
CA GLN A 77 6.81 9.42 -2.24
C GLN A 77 7.59 8.65 -3.31
N LEU A 78 8.07 9.36 -4.33
CA LEU A 78 8.88 8.79 -5.41
C LEU A 78 10.35 9.23 -5.34
N ASP A 79 10.79 9.75 -4.19
CA ASP A 79 12.19 10.08 -3.96
C ASP A 79 12.96 8.81 -3.55
N SER A 80 13.87 8.38 -4.42
CA SER A 80 14.72 7.22 -4.20
C SER A 80 16.07 7.57 -3.55
N SER A 81 16.24 8.80 -3.04
CA SER A 81 17.49 9.22 -2.38
C SER A 81 17.74 8.37 -1.12
N GLY A 82 18.90 7.72 -1.07
CA GLY A 82 19.27 6.84 0.05
C GLY A 82 18.64 5.44 0.01
N LEU A 83 17.92 5.10 -1.06
CA LEU A 83 17.42 3.76 -1.32
C LEU A 83 18.23 3.10 -2.44
N ASP A 84 18.46 1.81 -2.31
CA ASP A 84 19.07 1.01 -3.38
C ASP A 84 18.03 0.74 -4.48
N ARG A 85 16.77 0.64 -4.11
CA ARG A 85 15.69 0.45 -5.06
C ARG A 85 14.36 0.96 -4.51
N LEU A 86 13.58 1.64 -5.33
CA LEU A 86 12.21 2.02 -5.06
C LEU A 86 11.28 1.40 -6.11
N LEU A 87 10.31 0.65 -5.65
CA LEU A 87 9.26 0.07 -6.50
C LEU A 87 7.94 0.81 -6.28
N MET A 88 7.19 1.03 -7.34
CA MET A 88 5.80 1.45 -7.23
C MET A 88 4.89 0.29 -7.64
N VAL A 89 4.00 -0.10 -6.72
CA VAL A 89 3.03 -1.18 -6.90
C VAL A 89 1.65 -0.57 -7.09
N VAL A 90 1.03 -0.84 -8.22
CA VAL A 90 -0.26 -0.22 -8.60
C VAL A 90 -1.34 -1.27 -8.74
N TYR A 91 -2.42 -1.09 -8.00
CA TYR A 91 -3.63 -1.89 -8.11
C TYR A 91 -4.77 -1.07 -8.72
N GLN A 92 -5.53 -1.67 -9.61
CA GLN A 92 -6.83 -1.14 -9.98
C GLN A 92 -7.88 -1.78 -9.08
N VAL A 93 -8.44 -1.00 -8.14
CA VAL A 93 -9.37 -1.48 -7.12
C VAL A 93 -10.74 -0.86 -7.31
N LYS A 94 -11.77 -1.70 -7.20
CA LYS A 94 -13.16 -1.26 -7.14
C LYS A 94 -13.78 -1.65 -5.81
N ARG A 95 -14.35 -0.67 -5.11
CA ARG A 95 -15.11 -0.89 -3.89
C ARG A 95 -16.57 -1.16 -4.24
N HIS A 96 -17.13 -2.19 -3.66
CA HIS A 96 -18.52 -2.62 -3.85
C HIS A 96 -19.25 -2.63 -2.51
N LYS A 97 -20.53 -2.28 -2.52
CA LYS A 97 -21.39 -2.62 -1.39
C LYS A 97 -21.64 -4.14 -1.42
N ILE A 98 -21.34 -4.81 -0.31
CA ILE A 98 -21.52 -6.26 -0.18
C ILE A 98 -23.03 -6.58 -0.22
N LYS A 99 -23.41 -7.58 -1.03
CA LYS A 99 -24.68 -8.26 -1.02
C LYS A 99 -24.45 -9.68 -0.51
N GLU A 100 -25.51 -10.38 -0.11
CA GLU A 100 -25.43 -11.69 0.57
C GLU A 100 -24.50 -12.72 -0.10
N ASP A 101 -24.27 -12.64 -1.40
CA ASP A 101 -23.40 -13.56 -2.16
C ASP A 101 -22.08 -12.92 -2.66
N SER A 102 -21.61 -11.84 -2.04
CA SER A 102 -20.41 -11.16 -2.50
C SER A 102 -19.13 -11.93 -2.12
N LEU A 103 -18.32 -12.27 -3.14
CA LEU A 103 -17.02 -12.95 -2.96
C LEU A 103 -15.84 -11.98 -2.69
N PHE A 104 -16.10 -10.66 -2.65
CA PHE A 104 -15.03 -9.68 -2.50
C PHE A 104 -14.68 -9.48 -1.03
N PRO A 105 -13.37 -9.59 -0.64
CA PRO A 105 -12.97 -9.43 0.73
C PRO A 105 -13.22 -8.00 1.22
N SER A 106 -13.70 -7.87 2.45
CA SER A 106 -13.76 -6.61 3.20
C SER A 106 -12.42 -6.31 3.89
N LEU A 107 -12.25 -5.08 4.41
CA LEU A 107 -11.08 -4.76 5.24
C LEU A 107 -10.93 -5.70 6.45
N PRO A 108 -11.98 -5.98 7.24
CA PRO A 108 -11.88 -6.95 8.33
C PRO A 108 -11.43 -8.33 7.87
N MET A 109 -11.88 -8.79 6.69
CA MET A 109 -11.48 -10.10 6.18
C MET A 109 -10.00 -10.18 5.84
N ILE A 110 -9.43 -9.18 5.15
CA ILE A 110 -8.00 -9.19 4.82
C ILE A 110 -7.14 -9.04 6.08
N ILE A 111 -7.57 -8.22 7.05
CA ILE A 111 -6.90 -8.07 8.36
C ILE A 111 -6.87 -9.41 9.08
N LYS A 112 -8.01 -10.10 9.19
CA LYS A 112 -8.09 -11.41 9.83
C LYS A 112 -7.21 -12.47 9.14
N ASN A 113 -7.12 -12.43 7.81
CA ASN A 113 -6.22 -13.32 7.08
C ASN A 113 -4.75 -13.04 7.41
N ILE A 114 -4.36 -11.78 7.57
CA ILE A 114 -3.00 -11.41 7.99
C ILE A 114 -2.76 -11.85 9.43
N GLU A 115 -3.69 -11.62 10.36
CA GLU A 115 -3.58 -12.08 11.74
C GLU A 115 -3.40 -13.59 11.84
N GLU A 116 -4.05 -14.36 10.98
CA GLU A 116 -3.86 -15.81 10.91
C GLU A 116 -2.44 -16.20 10.44
N LEU A 117 -1.86 -15.43 9.51
CA LEU A 117 -0.45 -15.61 9.13
C LEU A 117 0.52 -15.27 10.27
N LEU A 118 0.12 -14.36 11.15
CA LEU A 118 0.92 -13.90 12.30
C LEU A 118 0.67 -14.70 13.59
N LYS A 119 -0.20 -15.71 13.59
CA LYS A 119 -0.67 -16.39 14.81
C LYS A 119 0.44 -17.04 15.66
N HIS A 120 1.58 -17.36 15.06
CA HIS A 120 2.72 -17.98 15.73
C HIS A 120 3.82 -16.98 16.12
N ASP A 121 3.65 -15.70 15.79
CA ASP A 121 4.57 -14.60 16.12
C ASP A 121 3.79 -13.49 16.85
N SER A 122 3.73 -13.57 18.17
CA SER A 122 2.96 -12.62 18.99
C SER A 122 3.47 -11.20 18.90
N ASP A 123 4.78 -11.01 18.73
CA ASP A 123 5.38 -9.68 18.66
C ASP A 123 5.05 -9.01 17.31
N ALA A 124 5.16 -9.76 16.21
CA ALA A 124 4.74 -9.29 14.91
C ALA A 124 3.23 -8.99 14.84
N LYS A 125 2.41 -9.83 15.50
CA LYS A 125 0.97 -9.58 15.60
C LYS A 125 0.68 -8.28 16.36
N PHE A 126 1.32 -8.08 17.53
CA PHE A 126 1.16 -6.87 18.31
C PHE A 126 1.60 -5.60 17.56
N GLU A 127 2.73 -5.66 16.83
CA GLU A 127 3.17 -4.54 15.96
C GLU A 127 2.15 -4.26 14.85
N PHE A 128 1.61 -5.30 14.20
CA PHE A 128 0.59 -5.15 13.16
C PHE A 128 -0.68 -4.47 13.66
N GLU A 129 -1.18 -4.88 14.83
CA GLU A 129 -2.33 -4.26 15.49
C GLU A 129 -2.06 -2.78 15.81
N GLY A 130 -0.85 -2.45 16.29
CA GLY A 130 -0.41 -1.07 16.51
C GLY A 130 -0.40 -0.23 15.22
N LEU A 131 0.10 -0.79 14.12
CA LEU A 131 0.11 -0.14 12.82
C LEU A 131 -1.31 0.11 12.28
N LEU A 132 -2.24 -0.80 12.50
CA LEU A 132 -3.66 -0.57 12.16
C LEU A 132 -4.26 0.61 12.92
N LEU A 133 -3.92 0.78 14.20
CA LEU A 133 -4.33 1.94 14.99
C LEU A 133 -3.71 3.24 14.47
N ASP A 134 -2.43 3.21 14.09
CA ASP A 134 -1.72 4.38 13.54
C ASP A 134 -2.34 4.86 12.21
N VAL A 135 -2.78 3.95 11.34
CA VAL A 135 -3.49 4.29 10.10
C VAL A 135 -4.91 4.81 10.36
N GLY A 136 -5.43 4.58 11.57
CA GLY A 136 -6.78 5.00 12.00
C GLY A 136 -7.86 3.95 11.76
N TYR A 137 -7.49 2.69 11.57
CA TYR A 137 -8.44 1.57 11.59
C TYR A 137 -8.74 1.21 13.05
N LEU A 138 -9.99 1.31 13.45
CA LEU A 138 -10.45 0.96 14.79
C LEU A 138 -11.29 -0.32 14.73
N ALA A 139 -10.91 -1.33 15.51
CA ALA A 139 -11.62 -2.60 15.56
C ALA A 139 -13.09 -2.44 16.03
N GLU A 140 -13.35 -1.46 16.89
CA GLU A 140 -14.71 -1.15 17.36
C GLU A 140 -15.64 -0.66 16.22
N SER A 141 -15.04 -0.18 15.12
CA SER A 141 -15.78 0.27 13.92
C SER A 141 -15.87 -0.81 12.84
N GLU A 142 -15.50 -2.06 13.11
CA GLU A 142 -15.49 -3.16 12.14
C GLU A 142 -16.82 -3.32 11.41
N ILE A 143 -17.92 -3.17 12.11
CA ILE A 143 -19.27 -3.29 11.56
C ILE A 143 -19.54 -2.30 10.39
N GLU A 144 -18.85 -1.16 10.38
CA GLU A 144 -19.00 -0.16 9.32
C GLU A 144 -18.18 -0.50 8.07
N TYR A 145 -17.18 -1.38 8.21
CA TYR A 145 -16.33 -1.83 7.10
C TYR A 145 -16.84 -3.11 6.43
N ILE A 146 -17.60 -3.96 7.14
CA ILE A 146 -18.08 -5.23 6.60
C ILE A 146 -19.09 -5.07 5.46
N ASP A 147 -19.75 -3.91 5.36
CA ASP A 147 -20.70 -3.60 4.29
C ASP A 147 -20.04 -3.42 2.91
N PHE A 148 -18.72 -3.35 2.87
CA PHE A 148 -17.98 -3.07 1.64
C PHE A 148 -16.88 -4.09 1.37
N GLY A 149 -16.88 -4.62 0.15
CA GLY A 149 -15.84 -5.49 -0.38
C GLY A 149 -15.01 -4.79 -1.45
N PHE A 150 -13.78 -5.28 -1.65
CA PHE A 150 -12.81 -4.73 -2.57
C PHE A 150 -12.46 -5.76 -3.64
N GLN A 151 -12.65 -5.39 -4.89
CA GLN A 151 -12.29 -6.18 -6.06
C GLN A 151 -11.02 -5.60 -6.68
N ILE A 152 -9.97 -6.40 -6.78
CA ILE A 152 -8.84 -6.09 -7.65
C ILE A 152 -9.29 -6.40 -9.08
N ILE A 153 -9.41 -5.35 -9.89
CA ILE A 153 -9.80 -5.45 -11.31
C ILE A 153 -8.59 -5.81 -12.15
N ASN A 154 -7.45 -5.15 -11.84
CA ASN A 154 -6.17 -5.36 -12.50
C ASN A 154 -5.03 -5.11 -11.53
N GLY A 155 -3.89 -5.75 -11.77
CA GLY A 155 -2.67 -5.62 -10.98
C GLY A 155 -2.38 -6.83 -10.08
N PRO A 156 -1.31 -6.71 -9.26
CA PRO A 156 -0.46 -5.51 -9.26
C PRO A 156 0.29 -5.30 -10.57
N GLU A 157 0.41 -4.05 -11.00
CA GLU A 157 1.42 -3.64 -11.96
C GLU A 157 2.58 -3.04 -11.18
N ILE A 158 3.81 -3.50 -11.43
CA ILE A 158 5.00 -3.09 -10.70
C ILE A 158 5.92 -2.31 -11.61
N TYR A 159 6.36 -1.15 -11.11
CA TYR A 159 7.24 -0.23 -11.81
C TYR A 159 8.52 -0.01 -11.01
N ASP A 160 9.67 0.05 -11.68
CA ASP A 160 10.92 0.49 -11.07
C ASP A 160 11.00 2.02 -11.13
N VAL A 161 11.14 2.66 -9.97
CA VAL A 161 11.21 4.12 -9.86
C VAL A 161 12.69 4.56 -9.94
N ASP A 162 13.31 4.22 -11.06
CA ASP A 162 14.70 4.54 -11.37
C ASP A 162 14.89 6.00 -11.83
N SER A 163 16.05 6.32 -12.43
CA SER A 163 16.37 7.67 -12.94
C SER A 163 15.51 8.07 -14.15
N GLU A 164 15.04 7.12 -14.94
CA GLU A 164 14.24 7.36 -16.15
C GLU A 164 12.74 7.43 -15.84
N PHE A 165 12.33 6.99 -14.65
CA PHE A 165 10.94 7.03 -14.25
C PHE A 165 10.46 8.47 -14.04
N PRO A 166 9.33 8.90 -14.64
CA PRO A 166 8.84 10.27 -14.53
C PRO A 166 8.41 10.60 -13.11
N LYS A 167 9.18 11.43 -12.43
CA LYS A 167 8.94 11.87 -11.06
C LYS A 167 9.43 13.29 -10.82
N LEU A 168 8.83 13.96 -9.85
CA LEU A 168 9.35 15.21 -9.32
C LEU A 168 10.10 14.92 -8.02
N SER A 169 11.42 15.08 -8.04
CA SER A 169 12.26 14.95 -6.83
C SER A 169 12.37 16.28 -6.11
N ARG A 170 12.61 16.24 -4.81
CA ARG A 170 12.81 17.46 -4.00
C ARG A 170 13.93 18.36 -4.55
N THR A 171 14.98 17.77 -5.08
CA THR A 171 16.12 18.49 -5.66
C THR A 171 15.79 19.26 -6.94
N ALA A 172 14.76 18.82 -7.68
CA ALA A 172 14.27 19.48 -8.90
C ALA A 172 13.27 20.62 -8.61
N ILE A 173 12.80 20.75 -7.35
CA ILE A 173 11.75 21.70 -6.96
C ILE A 173 12.39 22.90 -6.25
N PRO A 174 12.10 24.15 -6.66
CA PRO A 174 12.59 25.34 -5.95
C PRO A 174 12.24 25.36 -4.46
N ASN A 175 13.16 25.81 -3.61
CA ASN A 175 12.96 25.80 -2.15
C ASN A 175 11.78 26.66 -1.66
N SER A 176 11.32 27.62 -2.45
CA SER A 176 10.13 28.42 -2.17
C SER A 176 8.83 27.63 -2.29
N ILE A 177 8.82 26.50 -3.01
CA ILE A 177 7.67 25.60 -3.14
C ILE A 177 7.69 24.63 -1.96
N LYS A 178 6.65 24.66 -1.12
CA LYS A 178 6.59 23.92 0.14
C LYS A 178 5.86 22.57 0.04
N LYS A 179 5.01 22.41 -0.96
CA LYS A 179 4.27 21.17 -1.21
C LYS A 179 4.04 21.01 -2.71
N VAL A 180 4.22 19.80 -3.19
CA VAL A 180 3.91 19.40 -4.56
C VAL A 180 2.96 18.20 -4.51
N GLU A 181 1.90 18.28 -5.30
CA GLU A 181 0.96 17.19 -5.52
C GLU A 181 0.71 17.13 -7.03
N TYR A 182 0.73 15.95 -7.63
CA TYR A 182 0.55 15.80 -9.07
C TYR A 182 -0.05 14.44 -9.42
N ASN A 183 -0.63 14.36 -10.61
CA ASN A 183 -1.08 13.11 -11.18
C ASN A 183 -0.04 12.61 -12.19
N LEU A 184 0.24 11.32 -12.14
CA LEU A 184 1.18 10.64 -13.01
C LEU A 184 0.42 9.66 -13.91
N ASN A 185 0.58 9.81 -15.24
CA ASN A 185 0.02 8.88 -16.19
C ASN A 185 1.02 7.76 -16.51
N LEU A 186 0.61 6.53 -16.26
CA LEU A 186 1.44 5.33 -16.36
C LEU A 186 1.30 4.61 -17.71
N GLN A 187 0.44 5.06 -18.61
CA GLN A 187 0.11 4.34 -19.86
C GLN A 187 1.34 3.99 -20.71
N LYS A 188 2.39 4.81 -20.64
CA LYS A 188 3.63 4.60 -21.40
C LYS A 188 4.79 4.09 -20.54
N GLN A 189 4.53 3.82 -19.27
CA GLN A 189 5.56 3.35 -18.36
C GLN A 189 5.70 1.83 -18.46
N LYS A 190 6.93 1.35 -18.30
CA LYS A 190 7.25 -0.07 -18.41
C LYS A 190 6.86 -0.79 -17.12
N VAL A 191 5.91 -1.70 -17.20
CA VAL A 191 5.64 -2.67 -16.15
C VAL A 191 6.76 -3.71 -16.13
N ILE A 192 7.40 -3.92 -14.97
CA ILE A 192 8.50 -4.89 -14.80
C ILE A 192 8.01 -6.24 -14.28
N GLY A 193 6.78 -6.34 -13.83
CA GLY A 193 6.14 -7.58 -13.39
C GLY A 193 4.84 -7.34 -12.66
N ASN A 194 4.28 -8.44 -12.17
CA ASN A 194 3.00 -8.47 -11.45
C ASN A 194 3.04 -9.34 -10.17
N ASN A 195 4.22 -9.81 -9.78
CA ASN A 195 4.43 -10.55 -8.54
C ASN A 195 5.57 -9.91 -7.74
N ILE A 196 5.22 -9.26 -6.63
CA ILE A 196 6.20 -8.53 -5.82
C ILE A 196 7.29 -9.44 -5.24
N ASN A 197 6.98 -10.69 -4.91
CA ASN A 197 7.95 -11.62 -4.35
C ASN A 197 9.04 -12.06 -5.33
N GLU A 198 8.77 -11.97 -6.64
CA GLU A 198 9.77 -12.29 -7.67
C GLU A 198 10.71 -11.11 -7.96
N ILE A 199 10.33 -9.91 -7.51
CA ILE A 199 11.01 -8.67 -7.87
C ILE A 199 11.79 -8.08 -6.69
N ILE A 200 11.22 -8.18 -5.48
CA ILE A 200 11.88 -7.67 -4.28
C ILE A 200 12.76 -8.75 -3.65
N ASN A 201 13.94 -8.34 -3.21
CA ASN A 201 14.85 -9.21 -2.44
C ASN A 201 14.70 -8.85 -0.96
N LEU A 202 14.05 -9.67 -0.20
CA LEU A 202 13.87 -9.48 1.25
C LEU A 202 15.04 -10.07 2.05
#